data_37cf4882670ff9169a5926a5cb8f2550
#
_entry.id   37cf4882670ff9169a5926a5cb8f2550
#
_cell.length_a   1.000
_cell.length_b   1.000
_cell.length_c   1.000
_cell.angle_alpha   90.00
_cell.angle_beta   90.00
_cell.angle_gamma   90.00
#
_symmetry.space_group_name_H-M   'P 1'
#
loop_
_entity.id
_entity.type
_entity.pdbx_description
1 polymer ?
#
loop_
_entity_poly.entity_id
_entity_poly.type
_entity_poly.pdbx_seq_one_letter_code
_entity_poly.pdbx_strand_id
1 'polypeptide(L)'
;MNLNINKNEPVMVTGATGFIASWLVKKLIDNGITVHAAVRNTDDSIKLAHLKNLEDGSSGKIIFFKSDLLEDGSYLEAMDGCSIVFHTASPFNFSVTDNKKGFIDPAFIGTQNVLKSVNNTESVKRVVLTSSCAAIYGDAVDIAMYPGQVMTEEMWNTSSTETHNAYSYSKTIAEKEAWDISKKQTRWKLVVVNPCFVLGPSISKNPTSGTFELISQLADGSMKSGAAPFEIGAVDVKDVA
;
A
#
# COMPACT_ATOMS: atom_id res chain seq x y z
N MET A 1 -12.40 18.26 1.72
CA MET A 1 -12.95 17.15 0.90
C MET A 1 -13.99 16.44 1.73
N ASN A 2 -15.24 16.32 1.24
CA ASN A 2 -16.24 15.54 1.99
C ASN A 2 -16.02 14.06 1.67
N LEU A 3 -15.45 13.32 2.61
CA LEU A 3 -15.33 11.87 2.47
C LEU A 3 -16.72 11.25 2.65
N ASN A 4 -17.18 10.52 1.65
CA ASN A 4 -18.45 9.77 1.75
C ASN A 4 -18.26 8.45 2.49
N ILE A 5 -17.74 8.55 3.74
CA ILE A 5 -17.50 7.44 4.66
C ILE A 5 -18.40 7.64 5.88
N ASN A 6 -19.02 6.56 6.35
CA ASN A 6 -19.79 6.59 7.59
C ASN A 6 -18.84 6.78 8.79
N LYS A 7 -18.87 7.94 9.42
CA LYS A 7 -17.97 8.29 10.54
C LYS A 7 -18.23 7.49 11.82
N ASN A 8 -19.37 6.82 11.90
CA ASN A 8 -19.72 5.99 13.06
C ASN A 8 -19.14 4.56 12.96
N GLU A 9 -18.55 4.21 11.84
CA GLU A 9 -17.93 2.91 11.61
C GLU A 9 -16.42 3.11 11.47
N PRO A 10 -15.60 2.33 12.18
CA PRO A 10 -14.15 2.41 12.03
C PRO A 10 -13.74 1.91 10.63
N VAL A 11 -12.54 2.30 10.23
CA VAL A 11 -11.87 1.78 9.05
C VAL A 11 -10.53 1.17 9.43
N MET A 12 -10.11 0.12 8.76
CA MET A 12 -8.80 -0.48 9.00
C MET A 12 -7.78 -0.03 7.94
N VAL A 13 -6.56 0.27 8.38
CA VAL A 13 -5.42 0.56 7.51
C VAL A 13 -4.29 -0.42 7.83
N THR A 14 -3.92 -1.26 6.85
CA THR A 14 -2.77 -2.15 7.01
C THR A 14 -1.47 -1.39 6.78
N GLY A 15 -0.40 -1.75 7.52
CA GLY A 15 0.89 -1.07 7.39
C GLY A 15 0.83 0.42 7.69
N ALA A 16 0.05 0.82 8.69
CA ALA A 16 -0.30 2.20 9.00
C ALA A 16 0.90 3.14 9.20
N THR A 17 2.07 2.60 9.58
CA THR A 17 3.31 3.38 9.73
C THR A 17 4.03 3.68 8.41
N GLY A 18 3.54 3.16 7.29
CA GLY A 18 4.13 3.37 5.96
C GLY A 18 3.93 4.79 5.44
N PHE A 19 4.66 5.15 4.38
CA PHE A 19 4.67 6.50 3.81
C PHE A 19 3.27 6.96 3.36
N ILE A 20 2.63 6.21 2.44
CA ILE A 20 1.27 6.50 1.96
C ILE A 20 0.26 6.34 3.10
N ALA A 21 0.38 5.24 3.86
CA ALA A 21 -0.54 4.92 4.94
C ALA A 21 -0.62 6.01 6.01
N SER A 22 0.51 6.63 6.39
CA SER A 22 0.52 7.71 7.39
C SER A 22 -0.29 8.93 6.93
N TRP A 23 -0.21 9.30 5.65
CA TRP A 23 -1.02 10.37 5.09
C TRP A 23 -2.51 10.01 5.00
N LEU A 24 -2.81 8.75 4.66
CA LEU A 24 -4.18 8.24 4.67
C LEU A 24 -4.76 8.27 6.09
N VAL A 25 -4.03 7.75 7.08
CA VAL A 25 -4.44 7.82 8.49
C VAL A 25 -4.70 9.27 8.91
N LYS A 26 -3.78 10.20 8.57
CA LYS A 26 -3.98 11.62 8.86
C LYS A 26 -5.28 12.15 8.25
N LYS A 27 -5.52 11.92 6.97
CA LYS A 27 -6.75 12.38 6.31
C LYS A 27 -8.00 11.80 6.95
N LEU A 28 -7.98 10.53 7.34
CA LEU A 28 -9.12 9.87 7.97
C LEU A 28 -9.45 10.48 9.34
N ILE A 29 -8.45 10.62 10.21
CA ILE A 29 -8.68 11.17 11.57
C ILE A 29 -8.97 12.67 11.55
N ASP A 30 -8.40 13.44 10.64
CA ASP A 30 -8.74 14.86 10.44
C ASP A 30 -10.23 15.04 10.04
N ASN A 31 -10.82 14.02 9.42
CA ASN A 31 -12.24 13.96 9.07
C ASN A 31 -13.14 13.30 10.13
N GLY A 32 -12.61 12.99 11.31
CA GLY A 32 -13.36 12.44 12.45
C GLY A 32 -13.63 10.93 12.39
N ILE A 33 -12.84 10.20 11.58
CA ILE A 33 -12.98 8.75 11.42
C ILE A 33 -12.07 8.04 12.42
N THR A 34 -12.58 6.98 13.05
CA THR A 34 -11.75 6.08 13.86
C THR A 34 -10.99 5.12 12.94
N VAL A 35 -9.66 5.07 13.10
CA VAL A 35 -8.77 4.22 12.32
C VAL A 35 -8.24 3.09 13.17
N HIS A 36 -8.49 1.86 12.76
CA HIS A 36 -7.81 0.67 13.26
C HIS A 36 -6.49 0.52 12.49
N ALA A 37 -5.41 0.93 13.12
CA ALA A 37 -4.06 0.94 12.57
C ALA A 37 -3.38 -0.43 12.79
N ALA A 38 -3.35 -1.26 11.76
CA ALA A 38 -2.69 -2.56 11.81
C ALA A 38 -1.17 -2.40 11.62
N VAL A 39 -0.39 -2.77 12.64
CA VAL A 39 1.06 -2.62 12.71
C VAL A 39 1.72 -3.90 13.24
N ARG A 40 2.98 -4.16 12.87
CA ARG A 40 3.69 -5.37 13.30
C ARG A 40 4.02 -5.40 14.80
N ASN A 41 4.29 -4.24 15.38
CA ASN A 41 4.61 -4.11 16.79
C ASN A 41 3.93 -2.88 17.38
N THR A 42 3.01 -3.09 18.31
CA THR A 42 2.26 -2.04 19.03
C THR A 42 3.08 -1.35 20.12
N ASP A 43 4.20 -1.97 20.54
CA ASP A 43 5.06 -1.45 21.60
C ASP A 43 6.23 -0.61 21.05
N ASP A 44 6.41 -0.54 19.73
CA ASP A 44 7.46 0.25 19.09
C ASP A 44 7.12 1.74 19.14
N SER A 45 7.40 2.36 20.28
CA SER A 45 7.09 3.78 20.52
C SER A 45 7.75 4.72 19.50
N ILE A 46 8.91 4.37 18.98
CA ILE A 46 9.65 5.19 17.99
C ILE A 46 8.93 5.17 16.65
N LYS A 47 8.57 3.97 16.16
CA LYS A 47 7.85 3.84 14.89
C LYS A 47 6.43 4.39 14.94
N LEU A 48 5.78 4.34 16.10
CA LEU A 48 4.41 4.80 16.27
C LEU A 48 4.30 6.29 16.62
N ALA A 49 5.40 6.95 17.02
CA ALA A 49 5.39 8.33 17.52
C ALA A 49 4.71 9.30 16.56
N HIS A 50 4.99 9.18 15.26
CA HIS A 50 4.43 10.09 14.25
C HIS A 50 2.91 9.91 14.10
N LEU A 51 2.37 8.69 14.23
CA LEU A 51 0.93 8.45 14.20
C LEU A 51 0.25 8.94 15.49
N LYS A 52 0.85 8.67 16.66
CA LYS A 52 0.32 9.15 17.94
C LYS A 52 0.22 10.68 17.99
N ASN A 53 1.22 11.38 17.43
CA ASN A 53 1.21 12.84 17.37
C ASN A 53 0.14 13.39 16.40
N LEU A 54 -0.38 12.59 15.48
CA LEU A 54 -1.47 13.02 14.60
C LEU A 54 -2.81 13.17 15.31
N GLU A 55 -3.01 12.51 16.45
CA GLU A 55 -4.26 12.63 17.23
C GLU A 55 -4.40 14.01 17.87
N ASP A 56 -3.28 14.69 18.13
CA ASP A 56 -3.30 16.03 18.70
C ASP A 56 -3.99 17.01 17.74
N GLY A 57 -5.17 17.49 18.12
CA GLY A 57 -5.98 18.40 17.30
C GLY A 57 -6.85 17.75 16.22
N SER A 58 -6.82 16.42 16.08
CA SER A 58 -7.72 15.68 15.20
C SER A 58 -9.05 15.37 15.89
N SER A 59 -10.12 15.19 15.10
CA SER A 59 -11.44 14.80 15.60
C SER A 59 -11.69 13.29 15.61
N GLY A 60 -10.87 12.51 14.91
CA GLY A 60 -10.87 11.05 14.87
C GLY A 60 -9.91 10.45 15.90
N LYS A 61 -9.78 9.12 15.85
CA LYS A 61 -8.93 8.34 16.78
C LYS A 61 -8.14 7.30 16.03
N ILE A 62 -7.00 6.88 16.61
CA ILE A 62 -6.19 5.77 16.12
C ILE A 62 -6.16 4.68 17.20
N ILE A 63 -6.54 3.47 16.82
CA ILE A 63 -6.43 2.28 17.68
C ILE A 63 -5.44 1.34 17.03
N PHE A 64 -4.39 0.97 17.77
CA PHE A 64 -3.33 0.12 17.23
C PHE A 64 -3.63 -1.35 17.46
N PHE A 65 -3.47 -2.17 16.41
CA PHE A 65 -3.61 -3.62 16.45
C PHE A 65 -2.34 -4.28 15.93
N LYS A 66 -1.91 -5.34 16.62
CA LYS A 66 -0.78 -6.15 16.15
C LYS A 66 -1.24 -7.05 15.00
N SER A 67 -0.60 -6.94 13.85
CA SER A 67 -0.91 -7.76 12.66
C SER A 67 0.32 -7.93 11.79
N ASP A 68 0.47 -9.10 11.18
CA ASP A 68 1.55 -9.42 10.24
C ASP A 68 0.98 -9.97 8.93
N LEU A 69 1.53 -9.54 7.79
CA LEU A 69 1.09 -9.99 6.46
C LEU A 69 1.21 -11.50 6.27
N LEU A 70 2.22 -12.11 6.90
CA LEU A 70 2.51 -13.54 6.72
C LEU A 70 1.83 -14.43 7.77
N GLU A 71 1.13 -13.84 8.74
CA GLU A 71 0.42 -14.55 9.78
C GLU A 71 -1.08 -14.63 9.46
N ASP A 72 -1.56 -15.84 9.18
CA ASP A 72 -2.98 -16.09 8.86
C ASP A 72 -3.90 -15.68 10.03
N GLY A 73 -4.95 -14.93 9.70
CA GLY A 73 -5.94 -14.46 10.67
C GLY A 73 -5.49 -13.29 11.56
N SER A 74 -4.23 -12.81 11.46
CA SER A 74 -3.71 -11.71 12.31
C SER A 74 -4.47 -10.39 12.15
N TYR A 75 -5.24 -10.23 11.09
CA TYR A 75 -6.02 -9.03 10.81
C TYR A 75 -7.46 -9.06 11.31
N LEU A 76 -7.96 -10.20 11.82
CA LEU A 76 -9.37 -10.34 12.22
C LEU A 76 -9.77 -9.36 13.31
N GLU A 77 -8.96 -9.24 14.37
CA GLU A 77 -9.23 -8.31 15.47
C GLU A 77 -9.23 -6.85 14.98
N ALA A 78 -8.26 -6.47 14.14
CA ALA A 78 -8.17 -5.13 13.58
C ALA A 78 -9.35 -4.80 12.65
N MET A 79 -9.97 -5.79 12.01
CA MET A 79 -11.10 -5.62 11.10
C MET A 79 -12.46 -5.60 11.79
N ASP A 80 -12.53 -6.04 13.04
CA ASP A 80 -13.81 -6.13 13.73
C ASP A 80 -14.54 -4.78 13.75
N GLY A 81 -15.80 -4.77 13.32
CA GLY A 81 -16.62 -3.57 13.19
C GLY A 81 -16.24 -2.60 12.05
N CYS A 82 -15.13 -2.84 11.34
CA CYS A 82 -14.72 -1.97 10.25
C CYS A 82 -15.59 -2.16 9.00
N SER A 83 -15.98 -1.04 8.37
CA SER A 83 -16.73 -1.06 7.10
C SER A 83 -15.84 -1.01 5.86
N ILE A 84 -14.64 -0.43 5.98
CA ILE A 84 -13.67 -0.29 4.90
C ILE A 84 -12.29 -0.78 5.37
N VAL A 85 -11.61 -1.50 4.50
CA VAL A 85 -10.21 -1.91 4.67
C VAL A 85 -9.36 -1.22 3.62
N PHE A 86 -8.39 -0.43 4.06
CA PHE A 86 -7.33 0.12 3.21
C PHE A 86 -6.11 -0.79 3.31
N HIS A 87 -5.88 -1.58 2.28
CA HIS A 87 -4.73 -2.48 2.22
C HIS A 87 -3.55 -1.78 1.53
N THR A 88 -2.73 -1.12 2.34
CA THR A 88 -1.53 -0.40 1.89
C THR A 88 -0.24 -1.13 2.20
N ALA A 89 -0.28 -2.14 3.09
CA ALA A 89 0.89 -2.91 3.48
C ALA A 89 1.44 -3.70 2.27
N SER A 90 2.67 -3.42 1.91
CA SER A 90 3.44 -4.21 0.96
C SER A 90 4.91 -4.02 1.28
N PRO A 91 5.73 -5.07 1.26
CA PRO A 91 7.16 -4.89 1.41
C PRO A 91 7.71 -4.16 0.19
N PHE A 92 8.52 -3.14 0.45
CA PHE A 92 9.26 -2.42 -0.57
C PHE A 92 10.64 -2.10 0.00
N ASN A 93 11.62 -2.93 -0.33
CA ASN A 93 13.00 -2.79 0.14
C ASN A 93 13.95 -3.14 -1.01
N PHE A 94 14.79 -2.20 -1.42
CA PHE A 94 15.79 -2.41 -2.47
C PHE A 94 16.96 -3.34 -2.06
N SER A 95 17.15 -3.56 -0.77
CA SER A 95 18.25 -4.41 -0.25
C SER A 95 17.92 -5.91 -0.22
N VAL A 96 16.92 -6.35 -1.01
CA VAL A 96 16.48 -7.75 -1.04
C VAL A 96 17.45 -8.60 -1.87
N THR A 97 17.97 -9.66 -1.27
CA THR A 97 18.85 -10.64 -1.94
C THR A 97 18.10 -11.86 -2.47
N ASP A 98 16.89 -12.11 -1.97
CA ASP A 98 16.00 -13.22 -2.38
C ASP A 98 14.66 -12.61 -2.81
N ASN A 99 14.43 -12.52 -4.11
CA ASN A 99 13.23 -11.93 -4.69
C ASN A 99 11.94 -12.59 -4.19
N LYS A 100 11.97 -13.92 -4.01
CA LYS A 100 10.80 -14.66 -3.57
C LYS A 100 10.39 -14.25 -2.16
N LYS A 101 11.32 -14.28 -1.22
CA LYS A 101 11.08 -13.94 0.20
C LYS A 101 10.90 -12.45 0.44
N GLY A 102 11.55 -11.61 -0.36
CA GLY A 102 11.55 -10.16 -0.16
C GLY A 102 10.39 -9.44 -0.82
N PHE A 103 9.90 -9.92 -1.95
CA PHE A 103 8.83 -9.28 -2.72
C PHE A 103 7.63 -10.18 -2.95
N ILE A 104 7.85 -11.40 -3.53
CA ILE A 104 6.79 -12.21 -4.11
C ILE A 104 5.89 -12.80 -3.03
N ASP A 105 6.46 -13.59 -2.11
CA ASP A 105 5.67 -14.24 -1.05
C ASP A 105 4.98 -13.21 -0.15
N PRO A 106 5.63 -12.14 0.33
CA PRO A 106 4.95 -11.16 1.16
C PRO A 106 3.83 -10.39 0.43
N ALA A 107 3.98 -10.10 -0.85
CA ALA A 107 2.94 -9.43 -1.62
C ALA A 107 1.75 -10.38 -1.89
N PHE A 108 2.01 -11.58 -2.35
CA PHE A 108 0.98 -12.54 -2.73
C PHE A 108 0.28 -13.14 -1.50
N ILE A 109 1.04 -13.75 -0.59
CA ILE A 109 0.49 -14.39 0.63
C ILE A 109 -0.13 -13.32 1.54
N GLY A 110 0.51 -12.15 1.65
CA GLY A 110 -0.01 -11.05 2.45
C GLY A 110 -1.38 -10.58 1.95
N THR A 111 -1.55 -10.43 0.63
CA THR A 111 -2.84 -10.09 0.03
C THR A 111 -3.88 -11.17 0.31
N GLN A 112 -3.53 -12.46 0.17
CA GLN A 112 -4.43 -13.57 0.50
C GLN A 112 -4.87 -13.53 1.96
N ASN A 113 -3.95 -13.36 2.91
CA ASN A 113 -4.24 -13.33 4.35
C ASN A 113 -5.16 -12.17 4.74
N VAL A 114 -4.88 -10.96 4.20
CA VAL A 114 -5.75 -9.80 4.43
C VAL A 114 -7.14 -10.04 3.87
N LEU A 115 -7.27 -10.51 2.62
CA LEU A 115 -8.59 -10.73 1.99
C LEU A 115 -9.33 -11.95 2.56
N LYS A 116 -8.62 -12.96 3.07
CA LYS A 116 -9.23 -14.02 3.86
C LYS A 116 -9.85 -13.50 5.15
N SER A 117 -9.15 -12.59 5.84
CA SER A 117 -9.71 -11.90 7.02
C SER A 117 -10.93 -11.04 6.64
N VAL A 118 -10.88 -10.31 5.51
CA VAL A 118 -12.05 -9.59 4.97
C VAL A 118 -13.24 -10.53 4.74
N ASN A 119 -13.00 -11.71 4.14
CA ASN A 119 -14.07 -12.68 3.90
C ASN A 119 -14.70 -13.21 5.19
N ASN A 120 -13.95 -13.24 6.28
CA ASN A 120 -14.43 -13.69 7.60
C ASN A 120 -15.01 -12.55 8.45
N THR A 121 -14.99 -11.29 7.98
CA THR A 121 -15.50 -10.11 8.71
C THR A 121 -16.72 -9.53 8.01
N GLU A 122 -17.91 -9.75 8.53
CA GLU A 122 -19.18 -9.39 7.87
C GLU A 122 -19.38 -7.87 7.73
N SER A 123 -18.83 -7.07 8.65
CA SER A 123 -18.95 -5.61 8.63
C SER A 123 -18.27 -4.96 7.41
N VAL A 124 -17.21 -5.59 6.86
CA VAL A 124 -16.46 -5.02 5.73
C VAL A 124 -17.31 -5.01 4.45
N LYS A 125 -17.46 -3.84 3.84
CA LYS A 125 -18.21 -3.61 2.59
C LYS A 125 -17.32 -3.16 1.44
N ARG A 126 -16.10 -2.68 1.73
CA ARG A 126 -15.15 -2.22 0.71
C ARG A 126 -13.71 -2.51 1.11
N VAL A 127 -12.93 -2.91 0.13
CA VAL A 127 -11.48 -2.99 0.23
C VAL A 127 -10.88 -2.02 -0.79
N VAL A 128 -9.95 -1.18 -0.34
CA VAL A 128 -9.12 -0.32 -1.20
C VAL A 128 -7.70 -0.86 -1.15
N LEU A 129 -7.25 -1.42 -2.26
CA LEU A 129 -5.91 -1.99 -2.40
C LEU A 129 -4.97 -0.96 -3.02
N THR A 130 -3.88 -0.63 -2.34
CA THR A 130 -2.77 0.13 -2.93
C THR A 130 -1.84 -0.84 -3.67
N SER A 131 -2.07 -0.96 -4.97
CA SER A 131 -1.22 -1.69 -5.89
C SER A 131 -0.08 -0.81 -6.41
N SER A 132 0.18 -0.82 -7.70
CA SER A 132 1.20 0.00 -8.37
C SER A 132 0.96 0.02 -9.87
N CYS A 133 1.39 1.07 -10.57
CA CYS A 133 1.49 1.06 -12.03
C CYS A 133 2.36 -0.11 -12.54
N ALA A 134 3.24 -0.65 -11.71
CA ALA A 134 4.03 -1.85 -11.98
C ALA A 134 3.18 -3.12 -12.19
N ALA A 135 1.92 -3.14 -11.76
CA ALA A 135 0.99 -4.22 -12.10
C ALA A 135 0.39 -4.07 -13.51
N ILE A 136 0.46 -2.87 -14.08
CA ILE A 136 -0.05 -2.54 -15.42
C ILE A 136 1.01 -2.79 -16.48
N TYR A 137 2.26 -2.37 -16.24
CA TYR A 137 3.40 -2.58 -17.15
C TYR A 137 4.66 -2.97 -16.39
N GLY A 138 5.57 -3.70 -17.07
CA GLY A 138 6.86 -4.11 -16.53
C GLY A 138 8.01 -3.26 -17.06
N ASP A 139 8.17 -3.24 -18.36
CA ASP A 139 9.20 -2.49 -19.05
C ASP A 139 8.60 -1.31 -19.83
N ALA A 140 9.33 -0.20 -19.94
CA ALA A 140 8.85 0.98 -20.68
C ALA A 140 8.52 0.68 -22.15
N VAL A 141 9.19 -0.30 -22.75
CA VAL A 141 8.92 -0.73 -24.14
C VAL A 141 7.53 -1.33 -24.32
N ASP A 142 6.90 -1.84 -23.24
CA ASP A 142 5.56 -2.41 -23.28
C ASP A 142 4.52 -1.39 -23.77
N ILE A 143 4.76 -0.09 -23.50
CA ILE A 143 3.90 1.01 -23.93
C ILE A 143 3.76 1.08 -25.45
N ALA A 144 4.83 0.76 -26.17
CA ALA A 144 4.84 0.82 -27.65
C ALA A 144 3.87 -0.16 -28.30
N MET A 145 3.44 -1.20 -27.58
CA MET A 145 2.50 -2.22 -28.09
C MET A 145 1.03 -1.77 -28.01
N TYR A 146 0.75 -0.67 -27.30
CA TYR A 146 -0.62 -0.22 -27.07
C TYR A 146 -1.01 0.97 -27.96
N PRO A 147 -2.26 1.02 -28.45
CA PRO A 147 -2.74 2.13 -29.27
C PRO A 147 -2.59 3.47 -28.56
N GLY A 148 -2.03 4.45 -29.25
CA GLY A 148 -1.81 5.80 -28.67
C GLY A 148 -0.74 5.87 -27.59
N GLN A 149 -0.03 4.78 -27.31
CA GLN A 149 0.99 4.70 -26.25
C GLN A 149 0.45 5.13 -24.87
N VAL A 150 -0.80 4.78 -24.59
CA VAL A 150 -1.48 5.04 -23.31
C VAL A 150 -1.78 3.71 -22.63
N MET A 151 -1.39 3.60 -21.36
CA MET A 151 -1.73 2.48 -20.50
C MET A 151 -2.85 2.83 -19.54
N THR A 152 -3.76 1.88 -19.33
CA THR A 152 -4.90 2.00 -18.44
C THR A 152 -4.94 0.83 -17.48
N GLU A 153 -5.79 0.93 -16.45
CA GLU A 153 -6.03 -0.11 -15.45
C GLU A 153 -6.67 -1.39 -16.02
N GLU A 154 -7.09 -1.38 -17.29
CA GLU A 154 -7.56 -2.58 -17.99
C GLU A 154 -6.43 -3.50 -18.45
N MET A 155 -5.20 -2.99 -18.42
CA MET A 155 -4.01 -3.69 -18.90
C MET A 155 -3.29 -4.37 -17.75
N TRP A 156 -2.49 -5.37 -18.13
CA TRP A 156 -1.70 -6.14 -17.17
C TRP A 156 -0.25 -6.23 -17.61
N ASN A 157 0.63 -6.10 -16.64
CA ASN A 157 2.04 -6.40 -16.82
C ASN A 157 2.21 -7.88 -17.22
N THR A 158 2.81 -8.12 -18.37
CA THR A 158 3.09 -9.46 -18.93
C THR A 158 4.57 -9.71 -19.17
N SER A 159 5.43 -8.69 -19.02
CA SER A 159 6.88 -8.78 -19.26
C SER A 159 7.68 -9.16 -18.02
N SER A 160 7.17 -8.82 -16.81
CA SER A 160 7.89 -9.12 -15.57
C SER A 160 7.76 -10.58 -15.13
N THR A 161 8.83 -11.08 -14.50
CA THR A 161 8.94 -12.44 -13.95
C THR A 161 9.64 -12.41 -12.58
N GLU A 162 9.78 -13.55 -11.91
CA GLU A 162 10.56 -13.67 -10.66
C GLU A 162 12.01 -13.23 -10.80
N THR A 163 12.59 -13.37 -12.00
CA THR A 163 13.99 -13.05 -12.28
C THR A 163 14.18 -11.77 -13.07
N HIS A 164 13.09 -11.20 -13.61
CA HIS A 164 13.08 -9.93 -14.33
C HIS A 164 12.02 -9.02 -13.72
N ASN A 165 12.42 -7.88 -13.14
CA ASN A 165 11.53 -6.94 -12.49
C ASN A 165 10.66 -7.60 -11.39
N ALA A 166 11.28 -8.35 -10.46
CA ALA A 166 10.59 -9.14 -9.45
C ALA A 166 9.59 -8.34 -8.59
N TYR A 167 9.87 -7.06 -8.31
CA TYR A 167 8.90 -6.17 -7.66
C TYR A 167 7.64 -5.99 -8.51
N SER A 168 7.78 -5.66 -9.78
CA SER A 168 6.66 -5.47 -10.69
C SER A 168 5.86 -6.77 -10.86
N TYR A 169 6.54 -7.91 -10.96
CA TYR A 169 5.93 -9.22 -10.96
C TYR A 169 5.12 -9.46 -9.68
N SER A 170 5.68 -9.16 -8.51
CA SER A 170 4.99 -9.33 -7.23
C SER A 170 3.70 -8.51 -7.12
N LYS A 171 3.71 -7.27 -7.64
CA LYS A 171 2.52 -6.40 -7.69
C LYS A 171 1.46 -6.95 -8.64
N THR A 172 1.88 -7.45 -9.78
CA THR A 172 0.99 -8.05 -10.78
C THR A 172 0.23 -9.25 -10.23
N ILE A 173 0.94 -10.20 -9.62
CA ILE A 173 0.31 -11.42 -9.10
C ILE A 173 -0.56 -11.14 -7.87
N ALA A 174 -0.13 -10.22 -6.99
CA ALA A 174 -0.91 -9.85 -5.82
C ALA A 174 -2.23 -9.15 -6.20
N GLU A 175 -2.21 -8.25 -7.18
CA GLU A 175 -3.42 -7.58 -7.66
C GLU A 175 -4.36 -8.54 -8.38
N LYS A 176 -3.83 -9.42 -9.25
CA LYS A 176 -4.64 -10.48 -9.90
C LYS A 176 -5.33 -11.36 -8.88
N GLU A 177 -4.62 -11.81 -7.85
CA GLU A 177 -5.18 -12.60 -6.76
C GLU A 177 -6.28 -11.84 -6.01
N ALA A 178 -6.09 -10.54 -5.75
CA ALA A 178 -7.11 -9.73 -5.10
C ALA A 178 -8.40 -9.66 -5.93
N TRP A 179 -8.28 -9.48 -7.25
CA TRP A 179 -9.44 -9.51 -8.15
C TRP A 179 -10.10 -10.89 -8.20
N ASP A 180 -9.33 -11.97 -8.22
CA ASP A 180 -9.84 -13.34 -8.27
C ASP A 180 -10.59 -13.71 -6.97
N ILE A 181 -10.10 -13.27 -5.82
CA ILE A 181 -10.81 -13.42 -4.54
C ILE A 181 -12.09 -12.57 -4.54
N SER A 182 -12.01 -11.33 -5.00
CA SER A 182 -13.15 -10.42 -5.03
C SER A 182 -14.29 -10.93 -5.92
N LYS A 183 -13.98 -11.54 -7.05
CA LYS A 183 -14.99 -12.10 -8.00
C LYS A 183 -15.76 -13.30 -7.43
N LYS A 184 -15.23 -13.99 -6.42
CA LYS A 184 -15.86 -15.18 -5.81
C LYS A 184 -16.93 -14.86 -4.77
N GLN A 185 -17.19 -13.56 -4.51
CA GLN A 185 -18.15 -13.09 -3.52
C GLN A 185 -18.86 -11.80 -3.98
N THR A 186 -19.94 -11.40 -3.27
CA THR A 186 -20.73 -10.22 -3.62
C THR A 186 -20.91 -9.23 -2.46
N ARG A 187 -20.43 -9.57 -1.26
CA ARG A 187 -20.65 -8.80 -0.03
C ARG A 187 -19.85 -7.51 0.03
N TRP A 188 -18.60 -7.52 -0.42
CA TRP A 188 -17.74 -6.36 -0.44
C TRP A 188 -17.22 -6.05 -1.86
N LYS A 189 -16.84 -4.80 -2.09
CA LYS A 189 -16.30 -4.34 -3.38
C LYS A 189 -14.81 -4.08 -3.26
N LEU A 190 -14.05 -4.50 -4.28
CA LEU A 190 -12.64 -4.14 -4.43
C LEU A 190 -12.53 -2.84 -5.24
N VAL A 191 -11.66 -1.95 -4.78
CA VAL A 191 -11.15 -0.79 -5.53
C VAL A 191 -9.64 -0.88 -5.50
N VAL A 192 -8.99 -0.69 -6.63
CA VAL A 192 -7.52 -0.72 -6.72
C VAL A 192 -7.02 0.66 -7.12
N VAL A 193 -5.94 1.09 -6.49
CA VAL A 193 -5.20 2.31 -6.83
C VAL A 193 -3.81 1.89 -7.30
N ASN A 194 -3.41 2.32 -8.49
CA ASN A 194 -2.14 1.98 -9.12
C ASN A 194 -1.21 3.20 -9.22
N PRO A 195 -0.64 3.68 -8.10
CA PRO A 195 0.22 4.84 -8.13
C PRO A 195 1.52 4.54 -8.87
N CYS A 196 2.03 5.57 -9.56
CA CYS A 196 3.39 5.60 -10.07
C CYS A 196 4.39 5.86 -8.92
N PHE A 197 5.52 6.50 -9.20
CA PHE A 197 6.53 6.82 -8.20
C PHE A 197 5.99 7.89 -7.23
N VAL A 198 5.71 7.50 -5.99
CA VAL A 198 5.07 8.38 -5.00
C VAL A 198 6.12 9.27 -4.35
N LEU A 199 5.98 10.58 -4.52
CA LEU A 199 6.83 11.62 -3.97
C LEU A 199 6.07 12.44 -2.91
N GLY A 200 6.80 13.25 -2.15
CA GLY A 200 6.21 14.22 -1.22
C GLY A 200 6.80 14.16 0.19
N PRO A 201 6.32 15.00 1.09
CA PRO A 201 6.84 15.06 2.46
C PRO A 201 6.43 13.83 3.28
N SER A 202 7.32 13.33 4.13
CA SER A 202 6.99 12.30 5.11
C SER A 202 6.39 12.91 6.37
N ILE A 203 5.39 12.23 6.95
CA ILE A 203 4.91 12.51 8.30
C ILE A 203 5.89 11.94 9.33
N SER A 204 6.46 10.77 9.05
CA SER A 204 7.52 10.18 9.89
C SER A 204 8.83 10.93 9.73
N LYS A 205 9.54 11.18 10.84
CA LYS A 205 10.89 11.75 10.82
C LYS A 205 11.93 10.78 10.23
N ASN A 206 11.63 9.48 10.26
CA ASN A 206 12.51 8.42 9.77
C ASN A 206 11.75 7.56 8.73
N PRO A 207 11.51 8.08 7.52
CA PRO A 207 10.81 7.32 6.49
C PRO A 207 11.65 6.13 6.02
N THR A 208 10.99 4.99 5.81
CA THR A 208 11.63 3.73 5.37
C THR A 208 11.21 3.32 3.95
N SER A 209 10.59 4.21 3.20
CA SER A 209 10.16 3.91 1.83
C SER A 209 11.35 3.99 0.86
N GLY A 210 11.41 3.09 -0.12
CA GLY A 210 12.44 3.09 -1.16
C GLY A 210 12.52 4.38 -1.96
N THR A 211 11.42 5.15 -2.04
CA THR A 211 11.42 6.50 -2.62
C THR A 211 12.41 7.42 -1.90
N PHE A 212 12.40 7.42 -0.56
CA PHE A 212 13.33 8.25 0.22
C PHE A 212 14.78 7.78 0.07
N GLU A 213 15.01 6.47 -0.02
CA GLU A 213 16.33 5.91 -0.27
C GLU A 213 16.89 6.40 -1.61
N LEU A 214 16.10 6.31 -2.69
CA LEU A 214 16.52 6.79 -4.01
C LEU A 214 16.80 8.30 -4.02
N ILE A 215 15.90 9.11 -3.45
CA ILE A 215 16.08 10.58 -3.40
C ILE A 215 17.31 10.94 -2.56
N SER A 216 17.56 10.23 -1.45
CA SER A 216 18.77 10.43 -0.64
C SER A 216 20.04 10.13 -1.42
N GLN A 217 20.08 9.02 -2.17
CA GLN A 217 21.23 8.66 -3.00
C GLN A 217 21.51 9.68 -4.11
N LEU A 218 20.45 10.28 -4.68
CA LEU A 218 20.60 11.37 -5.65
C LEU A 218 21.16 12.64 -5.02
N ALA A 219 20.83 12.90 -3.73
CA ALA A 219 21.20 14.15 -3.04
C ALA A 219 22.54 14.06 -2.28
N ASP A 220 22.94 12.89 -1.79
CA ASP A 220 24.13 12.72 -0.92
C ASP A 220 25.44 12.49 -1.68
N GLY A 221 25.39 12.44 -3.00
CA GLY A 221 26.54 12.22 -3.86
C GLY A 221 26.88 10.74 -4.11
N SER A 222 26.11 9.79 -3.62
CA SER A 222 26.28 8.36 -3.89
C SER A 222 26.22 8.07 -5.40
N MET A 223 25.43 8.84 -6.14
CA MET A 223 25.27 8.73 -7.60
C MET A 223 26.12 9.73 -8.39
N LYS A 224 27.22 10.24 -7.82
CA LYS A 224 28.11 11.22 -8.49
C LYS A 224 28.75 10.73 -9.79
N SER A 225 28.83 9.42 -9.99
CA SER A 225 29.32 8.79 -11.23
C SER A 225 28.27 8.78 -12.35
N GLY A 226 27.05 9.17 -12.07
CA GLY A 226 25.92 9.22 -12.99
C GLY A 226 24.73 8.40 -12.51
N ALA A 227 23.55 8.78 -12.97
CA ALA A 227 22.30 8.03 -12.81
C ALA A 227 21.86 7.49 -14.18
N ALA A 228 21.18 6.35 -14.19
CA ALA A 228 20.62 5.84 -15.44
C ALA A 228 19.56 6.82 -15.97
N PRO A 229 19.53 7.10 -17.27
CA PRO A 229 18.49 7.92 -17.88
C PRO A 229 17.20 7.08 -17.96
N PHE A 230 16.25 7.38 -17.07
CA PHE A 230 14.92 6.78 -17.13
C PHE A 230 13.84 7.84 -16.90
N GLU A 231 12.72 7.65 -17.54
CA GLU A 231 11.52 8.45 -17.35
C GLU A 231 10.52 7.67 -16.51
N ILE A 232 9.93 8.31 -15.55
CA ILE A 232 8.97 7.67 -14.63
C ILE A 232 7.84 8.64 -14.31
N GLY A 233 6.62 8.13 -14.32
CA GLY A 233 5.48 8.88 -13.80
C GLY A 233 5.62 9.10 -12.29
N ALA A 234 5.32 10.30 -11.82
CA ALA A 234 5.35 10.64 -10.40
C ALA A 234 4.00 11.20 -9.93
N VAL A 235 3.69 10.98 -8.66
CA VAL A 235 2.46 11.46 -8.03
C VAL A 235 2.74 11.92 -6.60
N ASP A 236 2.08 12.99 -6.13
CA ASP A 236 2.20 13.42 -4.74
C ASP A 236 1.50 12.42 -3.79
N VAL A 237 2.14 12.14 -2.67
CA VAL A 237 1.63 11.22 -1.65
C VAL A 237 0.25 11.64 -1.12
N LYS A 238 -0.02 12.94 -1.08
CA LYS A 238 -1.31 13.46 -0.63
C LYS A 238 -2.43 13.22 -1.65
N ASP A 239 -2.10 13.07 -2.93
CA ASP A 239 -3.08 12.75 -3.97
C ASP A 239 -3.38 11.25 -3.98
N VAL A 240 -2.40 10.41 -3.61
CA VAL A 240 -2.61 8.96 -3.45
C VAL A 240 -3.42 8.64 -2.20
N ALA A 241 -3.20 9.36 -1.10
CA ALA A 241 -3.87 9.17 0.18
C ALA A 241 -5.23 9.91 0.21
#